data_f1111a79f4c07ba80f5121ac7a010c7e
#
_entry.id   f1111a79f4c07ba80f5121ac7a010c7e
#
_cell.length_a   1.000
_cell.length_b   1.000
_cell.length_c   1.000
_cell.angle_alpha   90.00
_cell.angle_beta   90.00
_cell.angle_gamma   90.00
#
_symmetry.space_group_name_H-M   'P 1'
#
loop_
_entity.id
_entity.type
_entity.pdbx_description
1 polymer ?
#
loop_
_entity_poly.entity_id
_entity_poly.type
_entity_poly.pdbx_seq_one_letter_code
_entity_poly.pdbx_strand_id
1 'polypeptide(L)'
;SLIYLGIRHRVRGDGITHTELVNSPKPPANHDIAKSMVSIAVPILLSSLVLNATNLIDAMTIQNRLLHAIESGQDTIYNLYKQCIDADIASGTLNLSDSKGFMSYLYGAYNTAVDFKNLVPMITVSLGVSALPALAEAWTVKDKAAVKSAVNTVIRVSMLIALPAGIGMGVLAEPILTLIYGRGRMAADIPMIAPMVAVFGFTTAFMSISTPLTNLLQAVGRTD
;
A
#
# COMPACT_ATOMS: atom_id res chain seq x y z
N SER A 1 11.04 14.24 -15.18
CA SER A 1 11.96 13.08 -15.26
C SER A 1 12.26 12.65 -16.68
N LEU A 2 11.28 12.58 -17.62
CA LEU A 2 11.53 12.27 -19.05
C LEU A 2 12.43 13.28 -19.74
N ILE A 3 12.29 14.57 -19.43
CA ILE A 3 13.15 15.63 -19.94
C ILE A 3 14.60 15.45 -19.48
N TYR A 4 14.81 15.09 -18.21
CA TYR A 4 16.12 14.79 -17.66
C TYR A 4 16.78 13.58 -18.34
N LEU A 5 16.00 12.50 -18.57
CA LEU A 5 16.44 11.31 -19.29
C LEU A 5 16.81 11.65 -20.75
N GLY A 6 15.98 12.45 -21.43
CA GLY A 6 16.25 12.89 -22.80
C GLY A 6 17.51 13.76 -22.91
N ILE A 7 17.74 14.68 -21.97
CA ILE A 7 18.94 15.50 -21.93
C ILE A 7 20.19 14.65 -21.62
N ARG A 8 20.08 13.73 -20.66
CA ARG A 8 21.18 12.82 -20.29
C ARG A 8 21.56 11.91 -21.44
N HIS A 9 20.57 11.34 -22.15
CA HIS A 9 20.77 10.50 -23.32
C HIS A 9 21.48 11.29 -24.45
N ARG A 10 21.07 12.54 -24.67
CA ARG A 10 21.68 13.41 -25.70
C ARG A 10 23.09 13.87 -25.39
N VAL A 11 23.43 14.04 -24.10
CA VAL A 11 24.73 14.58 -23.64
C VAL A 11 25.74 13.47 -23.36
N ARG A 12 25.33 12.34 -22.81
CA ARG A 12 26.22 11.22 -22.42
C ARG A 12 26.13 9.98 -23.29
N GLY A 13 25.13 9.91 -24.21
CA GLY A 13 24.82 8.68 -24.95
C GLY A 13 24.36 7.55 -24.02
N ASP A 14 24.13 6.41 -24.59
CA ASP A 14 23.66 5.20 -23.87
C ASP A 14 24.82 4.43 -23.22
N GLY A 15 26.06 4.89 -23.41
CA GLY A 15 27.26 4.16 -22.98
C GLY A 15 27.56 2.93 -23.82
N ILE A 16 26.74 2.65 -24.83
CA ILE A 16 26.89 1.50 -25.72
C ILE A 16 27.82 1.89 -26.87
N THR A 17 28.90 1.16 -27.05
CA THR A 17 29.84 1.40 -28.17
C THR A 17 29.29 0.85 -29.46
N HIS A 18 29.66 1.47 -30.61
CA HIS A 18 29.17 1.02 -31.93
C HIS A 18 29.54 -0.45 -32.20
N THR A 19 30.65 -0.93 -31.67
CA THR A 19 31.09 -2.33 -31.73
C THR A 19 30.16 -3.28 -30.95
N GLU A 20 29.64 -2.88 -29.82
CA GLU A 20 28.67 -3.65 -29.04
C GLU A 20 27.32 -3.70 -29.76
N LEU A 21 26.92 -2.60 -30.40
CA LEU A 21 25.68 -2.52 -31.18
C LEU A 21 25.70 -3.45 -32.41
N VAL A 22 26.83 -3.53 -33.10
CA VAL A 22 27.00 -4.41 -34.28
C VAL A 22 27.03 -5.88 -33.87
N ASN A 23 27.60 -6.21 -32.70
CA ASN A 23 27.71 -7.58 -32.18
C ASN A 23 26.48 -8.01 -31.38
N SER A 24 25.51 -7.12 -31.14
CA SER A 24 24.32 -7.47 -30.41
C SER A 24 23.40 -8.38 -31.23
N PRO A 25 22.72 -9.36 -30.61
CA PRO A 25 21.76 -10.19 -31.29
C PRO A 25 20.64 -9.33 -31.88
N LYS A 26 20.18 -9.69 -33.11
CA LYS A 26 19.09 -8.96 -33.74
C LYS A 26 17.86 -8.91 -32.81
N PRO A 27 17.25 -7.73 -32.63
CA PRO A 27 16.06 -7.62 -31.80
C PRO A 27 14.96 -8.54 -32.37
N PRO A 28 14.19 -9.21 -31.50
CA PRO A 28 13.05 -10.00 -31.93
C PRO A 28 12.03 -9.10 -32.64
N ALA A 29 11.19 -9.71 -33.51
CA ALA A 29 10.17 -8.97 -34.25
C ALA A 29 9.23 -8.23 -33.25
N ASN A 30 8.77 -7.04 -33.62
CA ASN A 30 7.87 -6.25 -32.79
C ASN A 30 6.61 -7.01 -32.33
N HIS A 31 6.13 -7.93 -33.17
CA HIS A 31 5.01 -8.80 -32.85
C HIS A 31 5.33 -9.78 -31.72
N ASP A 32 6.55 -10.35 -31.70
CA ASP A 32 6.95 -11.30 -30.66
C ASP A 32 7.19 -10.58 -29.32
N ILE A 33 7.73 -9.37 -29.38
CA ILE A 33 7.87 -8.50 -28.20
C ILE A 33 6.48 -8.17 -27.65
N ALA A 34 5.56 -7.73 -28.50
CA ALA A 34 4.20 -7.39 -28.07
C ALA A 34 3.48 -8.60 -27.48
N LYS A 35 3.59 -9.77 -28.11
CA LYS A 35 3.00 -11.01 -27.61
C LYS A 35 3.56 -11.40 -26.24
N SER A 36 4.87 -11.30 -26.06
CA SER A 36 5.52 -11.55 -24.76
C SER A 36 5.06 -10.56 -23.69
N MET A 37 4.97 -9.28 -24.03
CA MET A 37 4.47 -8.24 -23.11
C MET A 37 3.02 -8.50 -22.69
N VAL A 38 2.13 -8.83 -23.64
CA VAL A 38 0.74 -9.15 -23.33
C VAL A 38 0.62 -10.40 -22.48
N SER A 39 1.41 -11.44 -22.77
CA SER A 39 1.43 -12.68 -22.00
C SER A 39 1.82 -12.46 -20.53
N ILE A 40 2.68 -11.49 -20.23
CA ILE A 40 3.06 -11.13 -18.87
C ILE A 40 2.05 -10.17 -18.25
N ALA A 41 1.56 -9.20 -19.03
CA ALA A 41 0.65 -8.18 -18.54
C ALA A 41 -0.72 -8.73 -18.14
N VAL A 42 -1.27 -9.69 -18.89
CA VAL A 42 -2.62 -10.24 -18.64
C VAL A 42 -2.74 -10.89 -17.25
N PRO A 43 -1.85 -11.79 -16.80
CA PRO A 43 -1.93 -12.35 -15.46
C PRO A 43 -1.81 -11.28 -14.35
N ILE A 44 -0.93 -10.30 -14.53
CA ILE A 44 -0.75 -9.20 -13.57
C ILE A 44 -2.02 -8.35 -13.49
N LEU A 45 -2.62 -8.01 -14.62
CA LEU A 45 -3.89 -7.27 -14.67
C LEU A 45 -5.02 -8.06 -14.02
N LEU A 46 -5.15 -9.35 -14.28
CA LEU A 46 -6.16 -10.20 -13.65
C LEU A 46 -5.97 -10.26 -12.13
N SER A 47 -4.74 -10.42 -11.65
CA SER A 47 -4.44 -10.40 -10.21
C SER A 47 -4.81 -9.06 -9.58
N SER A 48 -4.50 -7.94 -10.25
CA SER A 48 -4.86 -6.61 -9.79
C SER A 48 -6.37 -6.39 -9.75
N LEU A 49 -7.11 -6.90 -10.75
CA LEU A 49 -8.57 -6.83 -10.78
C LEU A 49 -9.19 -7.62 -9.62
N VAL A 50 -8.69 -8.82 -9.33
CA VAL A 50 -9.16 -9.62 -8.18
C VAL A 50 -8.92 -8.89 -6.87
N LEU A 51 -7.74 -8.32 -6.67
CA LEU A 51 -7.43 -7.55 -5.45
C LEU A 51 -8.33 -6.31 -5.31
N ASN A 52 -8.55 -5.57 -6.39
CA ASN A 52 -9.46 -4.41 -6.36
C ASN A 52 -10.91 -4.81 -6.12
N ALA A 53 -11.37 -5.93 -6.72
CA ALA A 53 -12.70 -6.46 -6.47
C ALA A 53 -12.87 -6.90 -5.01
N THR A 54 -11.85 -7.54 -4.42
CA THR A 54 -11.84 -7.91 -3.00
C THR A 54 -11.96 -6.67 -2.11
N ASN A 55 -11.17 -5.64 -2.36
CA ASN A 55 -11.25 -4.38 -1.61
C ASN A 55 -12.65 -3.72 -1.71
N LEU A 56 -13.26 -3.81 -2.89
CA LEU A 56 -14.62 -3.28 -3.09
C LEU A 56 -15.67 -4.08 -2.30
N ILE A 57 -15.57 -5.42 -2.33
CA ILE A 57 -16.45 -6.31 -1.56
C ILE A 57 -16.28 -6.07 -0.06
N ASP A 58 -15.04 -5.93 0.41
CA ASP A 58 -14.75 -5.62 1.81
C ASP A 58 -15.35 -4.28 2.23
N ALA A 59 -15.18 -3.23 1.41
CA ALA A 59 -15.76 -1.92 1.66
C ALA A 59 -17.30 -1.97 1.74
N MET A 60 -17.95 -2.64 0.79
CA MET A 60 -19.40 -2.82 0.79
C MET A 60 -19.88 -3.63 2.00
N THR A 61 -19.14 -4.67 2.36
CA THR A 61 -19.49 -5.53 3.49
C THR A 61 -19.39 -4.77 4.81
N ILE A 62 -18.31 -4.01 5.01
CA ILE A 62 -18.12 -3.19 6.20
C ILE A 62 -19.23 -2.14 6.31
N GLN A 63 -19.52 -1.42 5.21
CA GLN A 63 -20.57 -0.39 5.21
C GLN A 63 -21.95 -0.98 5.53
N ASN A 64 -22.30 -2.11 4.91
CA ASN A 64 -23.57 -2.78 5.19
C ASN A 64 -23.67 -3.29 6.63
N ARG A 65 -22.59 -3.82 7.20
CA ARG A 65 -22.55 -4.25 8.59
C ARG A 65 -22.64 -3.08 9.57
N LEU A 66 -21.95 -1.97 9.25
CA LEU A 66 -22.05 -0.73 10.02
C LEU A 66 -23.45 -0.16 10.00
N LEU A 67 -24.08 -0.11 8.84
CA LEU A 67 -25.45 0.38 8.70
C LEU A 67 -26.43 -0.49 9.52
N HIS A 68 -26.31 -1.81 9.43
CA HIS A 68 -27.12 -2.73 10.22
C HIS A 68 -26.87 -2.58 11.73
N ALA A 69 -25.61 -2.38 12.14
CA ALA A 69 -25.29 -2.14 13.55
C ALA A 69 -25.86 -0.82 14.07
N ILE A 70 -25.89 0.22 13.23
CA ILE A 70 -26.53 1.50 13.56
C ILE A 70 -28.05 1.31 13.71
N GLU A 71 -28.70 0.63 12.77
CA GLU A 71 -30.14 0.40 12.81
C GLU A 71 -30.60 -0.45 13.99
N SER A 72 -29.74 -1.39 14.45
CA SER A 72 -30.06 -2.32 15.54
C SER A 72 -29.59 -1.87 16.92
N GLY A 73 -28.64 -0.93 17.00
CA GLY A 73 -28.00 -0.56 18.27
C GLY A 73 -27.31 0.80 18.25
N GLN A 74 -27.92 1.81 17.62
CA GLN A 74 -27.40 3.16 17.52
C GLN A 74 -26.96 3.74 18.87
N ASP A 75 -27.76 3.52 19.91
CA ASP A 75 -27.48 4.02 21.26
C ASP A 75 -26.18 3.44 21.84
N THR A 76 -25.88 2.18 21.54
CA THR A 76 -24.65 1.53 21.99
C THR A 76 -23.42 2.16 21.33
N ILE A 77 -23.46 2.39 20.01
CA ILE A 77 -22.39 3.03 19.26
C ILE A 77 -22.22 4.49 19.70
N TYR A 78 -23.33 5.20 19.85
CA TYR A 78 -23.34 6.58 20.35
C TYR A 78 -22.68 6.67 21.73
N ASN A 79 -23.10 5.83 22.68
CA ASN A 79 -22.54 5.85 24.03
C ASN A 79 -21.05 5.52 24.06
N LEU A 80 -20.57 4.64 23.18
CA LEU A 80 -19.15 4.26 23.07
C LEU A 80 -18.28 5.43 22.61
N TYR A 81 -18.76 6.24 21.65
CA TYR A 81 -18.04 7.34 21.05
C TYR A 81 -18.67 8.70 21.31
N LYS A 82 -19.43 8.82 22.39
CA LYS A 82 -20.23 10.00 22.72
C LYS A 82 -19.47 11.32 22.60
N GLN A 83 -18.26 11.37 23.11
CA GLN A 83 -17.47 12.61 23.12
C GLN A 83 -17.12 13.09 21.70
N CYS A 84 -16.79 12.17 20.80
CA CYS A 84 -16.48 12.47 19.40
C CYS A 84 -17.75 12.89 18.65
N ILE A 85 -18.82 12.10 18.82
CA ILE A 85 -20.10 12.30 18.12
C ILE A 85 -20.76 13.62 18.55
N ASP A 86 -20.76 13.96 19.84
CA ASP A 86 -21.34 15.21 20.35
C ASP A 86 -20.58 16.44 19.79
N ALA A 87 -19.26 16.36 19.65
CA ALA A 87 -18.48 17.43 19.07
C ALA A 87 -18.82 17.67 17.59
N ASP A 88 -19.05 16.60 16.83
CA ASP A 88 -19.42 16.71 15.41
C ASP A 88 -20.87 17.11 15.21
N ILE A 89 -21.77 16.73 16.08
CA ILE A 89 -23.15 17.25 16.09
C ILE A 89 -23.14 18.76 16.40
N ALA A 90 -22.37 19.18 17.41
CA ALA A 90 -22.25 20.59 17.78
C ALA A 90 -21.65 21.45 16.67
N SER A 91 -20.75 20.89 15.87
CA SER A 91 -20.18 21.55 14.68
C SER A 91 -21.09 21.54 13.46
N GLY A 92 -22.25 20.84 13.53
CA GLY A 92 -23.19 20.71 12.42
C GLY A 92 -22.73 19.75 11.31
N THR A 93 -21.70 18.97 11.54
CA THR A 93 -21.14 18.02 10.56
C THR A 93 -21.86 16.68 10.56
N LEU A 94 -22.46 16.30 11.68
CA LEU A 94 -23.13 15.02 11.85
C LEU A 94 -24.57 15.17 12.29
N ASN A 95 -25.46 14.38 11.68
CA ASN A 95 -26.86 14.26 12.07
C ASN A 95 -27.19 12.78 12.33
N LEU A 96 -27.51 12.45 13.58
CA LEU A 96 -27.85 11.09 14.00
C LEU A 96 -29.15 10.55 13.38
N SER A 97 -30.05 11.44 12.93
CA SER A 97 -31.27 11.01 12.25
C SER A 97 -31.02 10.49 10.84
N ASP A 98 -29.84 10.77 10.26
CA ASP A 98 -29.40 10.23 8.99
C ASP A 98 -28.46 9.03 9.21
N SER A 99 -29.04 7.83 9.24
CA SER A 99 -28.28 6.58 9.41
C SER A 99 -27.18 6.39 8.38
N LYS A 100 -27.36 6.87 7.13
CA LYS A 100 -26.34 6.79 6.09
C LYS A 100 -25.23 7.79 6.32
N GLY A 101 -25.54 9.01 6.73
CA GLY A 101 -24.56 10.02 7.13
C GLY A 101 -23.73 9.54 8.31
N PHE A 102 -24.38 8.96 9.32
CA PHE A 102 -23.69 8.41 10.48
C PHE A 102 -22.79 7.19 10.11
N MET A 103 -23.27 6.30 9.25
CA MET A 103 -22.45 5.20 8.70
C MET A 103 -21.25 5.72 7.96
N SER A 104 -21.41 6.74 7.11
CA SER A 104 -20.31 7.36 6.34
C SER A 104 -19.26 8.01 7.25
N TYR A 105 -19.69 8.61 8.35
CA TYR A 105 -18.82 9.18 9.37
C TYR A 105 -17.93 8.10 10.03
N LEU A 106 -18.56 7.02 10.54
CA LEU A 106 -17.82 5.91 11.16
C LEU A 106 -16.89 5.21 10.16
N TYR A 107 -17.33 5.04 8.93
CA TYR A 107 -16.53 4.47 7.86
C TYR A 107 -15.35 5.39 7.47
N GLY A 108 -15.54 6.71 7.52
CA GLY A 108 -14.49 7.70 7.33
C GLY A 108 -13.39 7.59 8.37
N ALA A 109 -13.76 7.45 9.65
CA ALA A 109 -12.82 7.22 10.74
C ALA A 109 -12.02 5.91 10.54
N TYR A 110 -12.69 4.83 10.16
CA TYR A 110 -12.05 3.56 9.81
C TYR A 110 -11.06 3.72 8.63
N ASN A 111 -11.45 4.40 7.54
CA ASN A 111 -10.58 4.62 6.38
C ASN A 111 -9.35 5.44 6.75
N THR A 112 -9.49 6.45 7.61
CA THR A 112 -8.35 7.20 8.11
C THR A 112 -7.35 6.26 8.81
N ALA A 113 -7.81 5.35 9.64
CA ALA A 113 -6.93 4.36 10.27
C ALA A 113 -6.29 3.40 9.24
N VAL A 114 -7.01 3.02 8.18
CA VAL A 114 -6.49 2.20 7.07
C VAL A 114 -5.40 2.94 6.29
N ASP A 115 -5.53 4.26 6.10
CA ASP A 115 -4.49 5.07 5.43
C ASP A 115 -3.18 5.04 6.23
N PHE A 116 -3.25 5.17 7.55
CA PHE A 116 -2.07 4.99 8.41
C PHE A 116 -1.46 3.59 8.30
N LYS A 117 -2.29 2.55 8.28
CA LYS A 117 -1.84 1.16 8.06
C LYS A 117 -1.00 1.02 6.79
N ASN A 118 -1.34 1.75 5.73
CA ASN A 118 -0.69 1.63 4.43
C ASN A 118 0.60 2.47 4.30
N LEU A 119 0.89 3.40 5.21
CA LEU A 119 2.07 4.27 5.12
C LEU A 119 3.39 3.50 5.08
N VAL A 120 3.60 2.57 6.00
CA VAL A 120 4.85 1.81 6.08
C VAL A 120 5.04 0.85 4.92
N PRO A 121 4.00 0.06 4.50
CA PRO A 121 4.07 -0.74 3.28
C PRO A 121 4.44 0.06 2.03
N MET A 122 3.95 1.29 1.86
CA MET A 122 4.33 2.16 0.74
C MET A 122 5.84 2.45 0.69
N ILE A 123 6.46 2.64 1.84
CA ILE A 123 7.91 2.83 1.93
C ILE A 123 8.66 1.53 1.58
N THR A 124 8.24 0.41 2.12
CA THR A 124 8.92 -0.88 1.91
C THR A 124 8.73 -1.43 0.50
N VAL A 125 7.62 -1.10 -0.19
CA VAL A 125 7.41 -1.44 -1.62
C VAL A 125 8.52 -0.88 -2.48
N SER A 126 8.96 0.36 -2.25
CA SER A 126 10.03 0.98 -3.04
C SER A 126 11.37 0.23 -2.93
N LEU A 127 11.63 -0.39 -1.77
CA LEU A 127 12.80 -1.25 -1.58
C LEU A 127 12.69 -2.54 -2.42
N GLY A 128 11.52 -3.17 -2.42
CA GLY A 128 11.24 -4.33 -3.27
C GLY A 128 11.46 -4.00 -4.74
N VAL A 129 10.87 -2.90 -5.22
CA VAL A 129 10.99 -2.46 -6.62
C VAL A 129 12.46 -2.15 -6.99
N SER A 130 13.24 -1.56 -6.10
CA SER A 130 14.66 -1.27 -6.37
C SER A 130 15.53 -2.52 -6.51
N ALA A 131 15.13 -3.62 -5.90
CA ALA A 131 15.84 -4.90 -5.97
C ALA A 131 15.46 -5.75 -7.19
N LEU A 132 14.37 -5.41 -7.92
CA LEU A 132 13.88 -6.19 -9.05
C LEU A 132 14.93 -6.42 -10.16
N PRO A 133 15.68 -5.41 -10.64
CA PRO A 133 16.64 -5.61 -11.71
C PRO A 133 17.74 -6.61 -11.31
N ALA A 134 18.30 -6.45 -10.11
CA ALA A 134 19.33 -7.35 -9.61
C ALA A 134 18.83 -8.79 -9.43
N LEU A 135 17.60 -8.94 -8.95
CA LEU A 135 16.98 -10.26 -8.80
C LEU A 135 16.72 -10.91 -10.18
N ALA A 136 16.18 -10.16 -11.14
CA ALA A 136 15.88 -10.66 -12.48
C ALA A 136 17.16 -11.10 -13.21
N GLU A 137 18.26 -10.34 -13.09
CA GLU A 137 19.56 -10.71 -13.62
C GLU A 137 20.08 -12.01 -13.00
N ALA A 138 20.13 -12.08 -11.65
CA ALA A 138 20.58 -13.27 -10.94
C ALA A 138 19.73 -14.51 -11.28
N TRP A 139 18.41 -14.32 -11.50
CA TRP A 139 17.50 -15.39 -11.88
C TRP A 139 17.78 -15.93 -13.28
N THR A 140 18.03 -15.04 -14.26
CA THR A 140 18.34 -15.44 -15.65
C THR A 140 19.62 -16.23 -15.78
N VAL A 141 20.68 -15.85 -15.04
CA VAL A 141 21.96 -16.55 -14.99
C VAL A 141 21.95 -17.74 -14.03
N LYS A 142 20.81 -18.04 -13.38
CA LYS A 142 20.61 -19.14 -12.43
C LYS A 142 21.58 -19.09 -11.23
N ASP A 143 22.02 -17.90 -10.85
CA ASP A 143 22.86 -17.70 -9.65
C ASP A 143 22.01 -17.73 -8.39
N LYS A 144 21.87 -18.93 -7.80
CA LYS A 144 21.10 -19.14 -6.57
C LYS A 144 21.63 -18.37 -5.36
N ALA A 145 22.94 -18.10 -5.32
CA ALA A 145 23.55 -17.37 -4.21
C ALA A 145 23.17 -15.89 -4.29
N ALA A 146 23.26 -15.27 -5.47
CA ALA A 146 22.82 -13.90 -5.70
C ALA A 146 21.32 -13.72 -5.47
N VAL A 147 20.48 -14.64 -5.95
CA VAL A 147 19.03 -14.63 -5.68
C VAL A 147 18.74 -14.65 -4.19
N LYS A 148 19.35 -15.58 -3.45
CA LYS A 148 19.18 -15.67 -1.99
C LYS A 148 19.66 -14.41 -1.28
N SER A 149 20.76 -13.84 -1.71
CA SER A 149 21.29 -12.59 -1.15
C SER A 149 20.35 -11.42 -1.38
N ALA A 150 19.81 -11.24 -2.59
CA ALA A 150 18.86 -10.20 -2.92
C ALA A 150 17.57 -10.30 -2.06
N VAL A 151 16.97 -11.50 -1.99
CA VAL A 151 15.77 -11.75 -1.18
C VAL A 151 16.03 -11.48 0.31
N ASN A 152 17.12 -12.00 0.86
CA ASN A 152 17.47 -11.77 2.26
C ASN A 152 17.72 -10.30 2.58
N THR A 153 18.32 -9.55 1.65
CA THR A 153 18.53 -8.12 1.82
C THR A 153 17.21 -7.37 1.89
N VAL A 154 16.29 -7.66 0.98
CA VAL A 154 14.96 -7.04 0.99
C VAL A 154 14.21 -7.35 2.28
N ILE A 155 14.19 -8.62 2.70
CA ILE A 155 13.53 -9.01 3.96
C ILE A 155 14.15 -8.28 5.15
N ARG A 156 15.48 -8.27 5.27
CA ARG A 156 16.17 -7.66 6.40
C ARG A 156 15.93 -6.16 6.47
N VAL A 157 16.02 -5.44 5.34
CA VAL A 157 15.80 -4.00 5.29
C VAL A 157 14.33 -3.66 5.53
N SER A 158 13.40 -4.44 4.97
CA SER A 158 11.97 -4.28 5.24
C SER A 158 11.64 -4.48 6.72
N MET A 159 12.19 -5.50 7.37
CA MET A 159 12.01 -5.73 8.81
C MET A 159 12.60 -4.60 9.66
N LEU A 160 13.78 -4.10 9.30
CA LEU A 160 14.44 -3.01 10.01
C LEU A 160 13.60 -1.73 10.04
N ILE A 161 12.82 -1.48 9.00
CA ILE A 161 11.91 -0.34 8.91
C ILE A 161 10.55 -0.67 9.51
N ALA A 162 9.98 -1.81 9.14
CA ALA A 162 8.61 -2.19 9.46
C ALA A 162 8.38 -2.44 10.96
N LEU A 163 9.33 -3.09 11.63
CA LEU A 163 9.17 -3.40 13.07
C LEU A 163 9.16 -2.14 13.93
N PRO A 164 10.16 -1.23 13.85
CA PRO A 164 10.10 0.00 14.64
C PRO A 164 8.92 0.89 14.26
N ALA A 165 8.58 0.99 12.96
CA ALA A 165 7.47 1.81 12.51
C ALA A 165 6.11 1.24 12.97
N GLY A 166 5.91 -0.07 12.89
CA GLY A 166 4.69 -0.73 13.35
C GLY A 166 4.49 -0.60 14.87
N ILE A 167 5.55 -0.83 15.66
CA ILE A 167 5.53 -0.63 17.11
C ILE A 167 5.32 0.85 17.43
N GLY A 168 6.02 1.75 16.73
CA GLY A 168 5.88 3.19 16.89
C GLY A 168 4.45 3.66 16.64
N MET A 169 3.81 3.20 15.55
CA MET A 169 2.40 3.48 15.29
C MET A 169 1.49 2.89 16.37
N GLY A 170 1.79 1.69 16.87
CA GLY A 170 1.01 1.05 17.91
C GLY A 170 1.02 1.85 19.23
N VAL A 171 2.18 2.36 19.62
CA VAL A 171 2.36 3.06 20.89
C VAL A 171 2.08 4.57 20.78
N LEU A 172 2.41 5.17 19.66
CA LEU A 172 2.32 6.62 19.43
C LEU A 172 1.12 7.01 18.54
N ALA A 173 0.11 6.16 18.41
CA ALA A 173 -1.05 6.40 17.54
C ALA A 173 -1.72 7.74 17.85
N GLU A 174 -2.06 8.00 19.11
CA GLU A 174 -2.70 9.25 19.53
C GLU A 174 -1.80 10.49 19.36
N PRO A 175 -0.53 10.50 19.81
CA PRO A 175 0.38 11.62 19.52
C PRO A 175 0.57 11.90 18.03
N ILE A 176 0.68 10.87 17.19
CA ILE A 176 0.83 11.03 15.75
C ILE A 176 -0.42 11.67 15.14
N LEU A 177 -1.60 11.15 15.48
CA LEU A 177 -2.87 11.70 15.03
C LEU A 177 -3.06 13.14 15.50
N THR A 178 -2.70 13.43 16.74
CA THR A 178 -2.78 14.80 17.30
C THR A 178 -1.84 15.76 16.58
N LEU A 179 -0.65 15.30 16.21
CA LEU A 179 0.30 16.12 15.46
C LEU A 179 -0.25 16.47 14.06
N ILE A 180 -0.91 15.53 13.40
CA ILE A 180 -1.40 15.68 12.00
C ILE A 180 -2.77 16.38 11.98
N TYR A 181 -3.70 15.94 12.82
CA TYR A 181 -5.11 16.35 12.78
C TYR A 181 -5.54 17.23 13.95
N GLY A 182 -4.71 17.40 14.99
CA GLY A 182 -5.09 18.09 16.23
C GLY A 182 -5.47 19.56 16.09
N ARG A 183 -5.14 20.19 14.96
CA ARG A 183 -5.56 21.58 14.62
C ARG A 183 -6.69 21.62 13.59
N GLY A 184 -7.19 20.49 13.13
CA GLY A 184 -8.22 20.37 12.11
C GLY A 184 -9.58 19.94 12.68
N ARG A 185 -10.54 19.79 11.78
CA ARG A 185 -11.90 19.32 12.10
C ARG A 185 -11.92 17.91 12.70
N MET A 186 -10.97 17.07 12.33
CA MET A 186 -10.85 15.70 12.82
C MET A 186 -10.22 15.59 14.23
N ALA A 187 -9.91 16.71 14.90
CA ALA A 187 -9.33 16.69 16.23
C ALA A 187 -10.24 15.99 17.25
N ALA A 188 -11.55 16.15 17.12
CA ALA A 188 -12.54 15.50 17.98
C ALA A 188 -12.61 13.99 17.79
N ASP A 189 -12.23 13.48 16.60
CA ASP A 189 -12.31 12.06 16.23
C ASP A 189 -11.07 11.25 16.64
N ILE A 190 -10.00 11.93 17.07
CA ILE A 190 -8.74 11.27 17.44
C ILE A 190 -8.96 10.14 18.46
N PRO A 191 -9.77 10.30 19.54
CA PRO A 191 -10.00 9.22 20.50
C PRO A 191 -10.67 7.98 19.92
N MET A 192 -11.44 8.13 18.82
CA MET A 192 -12.06 7.03 18.11
C MET A 192 -11.09 6.37 17.13
N ILE A 193 -10.26 7.15 16.42
CA ILE A 193 -9.34 6.67 15.38
C ILE A 193 -8.07 6.06 16.00
N ALA A 194 -7.55 6.61 17.10
CA ALA A 194 -6.28 6.21 17.68
C ALA A 194 -6.20 4.72 18.07
N PRO A 195 -7.22 4.12 18.70
CA PRO A 195 -7.21 2.68 18.98
C PRO A 195 -7.15 1.82 17.72
N MET A 196 -7.82 2.24 16.64
CA MET A 196 -7.79 1.52 15.35
C MET A 196 -6.38 1.58 14.73
N VAL A 197 -5.75 2.76 14.74
CA VAL A 197 -4.37 2.95 14.26
C VAL A 197 -3.38 2.13 15.11
N ALA A 198 -3.57 2.07 16.41
CA ALA A 198 -2.73 1.27 17.32
C ALA A 198 -2.78 -0.23 16.94
N VAL A 199 -3.96 -0.78 16.74
CA VAL A 199 -4.14 -2.19 16.32
C VAL A 199 -3.55 -2.41 14.92
N PHE A 200 -3.77 -1.48 14.00
CA PHE A 200 -3.22 -1.56 12.65
C PHE A 200 -1.69 -1.42 12.62
N GLY A 201 -1.08 -0.74 13.57
CA GLY A 201 0.36 -0.66 13.71
C GLY A 201 1.03 -2.03 13.75
N PHE A 202 0.47 -2.97 14.49
CA PHE A 202 0.99 -4.35 14.54
C PHE A 202 0.81 -5.09 13.22
N THR A 203 -0.33 -4.97 12.57
CA THR A 203 -0.58 -5.59 11.25
C THR A 203 0.31 -5.01 10.15
N THR A 204 0.64 -3.74 10.22
CA THR A 204 1.51 -3.04 9.29
C THR A 204 2.90 -3.67 9.19
N ALA A 205 3.47 -4.14 10.29
CA ALA A 205 4.77 -4.82 10.29
C ALA A 205 4.77 -6.07 9.38
N PHE A 206 3.71 -6.87 9.44
CA PHE A 206 3.57 -8.06 8.60
C PHE A 206 3.32 -7.71 7.12
N MET A 207 2.45 -6.74 6.85
CA MET A 207 2.16 -6.28 5.49
C MET A 207 3.39 -5.71 4.79
N SER A 208 4.21 -4.97 5.53
CA SER A 208 5.44 -4.35 5.00
C SER A 208 6.51 -5.36 4.59
N ILE A 209 6.44 -6.58 5.07
CA ILE A 209 7.32 -7.68 4.65
C ILE A 209 6.69 -8.44 3.47
N SER A 210 5.39 -8.69 3.54
CA SER A 210 4.66 -9.46 2.52
C SER A 210 4.68 -8.77 1.15
N THR A 211 4.46 -7.45 1.10
CA THR A 211 4.34 -6.72 -0.15
C THR A 211 5.62 -6.72 -1.01
N PRO A 212 6.83 -6.42 -0.47
CA PRO A 212 8.05 -6.53 -1.25
C PRO A 212 8.33 -7.95 -1.72
N LEU A 213 8.02 -8.96 -0.91
CA LEU A 213 8.20 -10.38 -1.30
C LEU A 213 7.30 -10.76 -2.48
N THR A 214 6.05 -10.30 -2.48
CA THR A 214 5.14 -10.51 -3.61
C THR A 214 5.71 -9.89 -4.89
N ASN A 215 6.25 -8.68 -4.82
CA ASN A 215 6.90 -8.03 -5.96
C ASN A 215 8.10 -8.84 -6.48
N LEU A 216 8.93 -9.39 -5.57
CA LEU A 216 10.06 -10.23 -5.96
C LEU A 216 9.61 -11.54 -6.63
N LEU A 217 8.54 -12.18 -6.16
CA LEU A 217 7.96 -13.38 -6.78
C LEU A 217 7.41 -13.07 -8.18
N GLN A 218 6.73 -11.94 -8.33
CA GLN A 218 6.25 -11.48 -9.64
C GLN A 218 7.39 -11.24 -10.63
N ALA A 219 8.51 -10.70 -10.18
CA ALA A 219 9.68 -10.44 -11.02
C ALA A 219 10.32 -11.71 -11.60
N VAL A 220 10.25 -12.83 -10.88
CA VAL A 220 10.75 -14.13 -11.36
C VAL A 220 9.68 -14.95 -12.09
N GLY A 221 8.53 -14.36 -12.40
CA GLY A 221 7.44 -14.99 -13.14
C GLY A 221 6.65 -16.05 -12.35
N ARG A 222 6.81 -16.08 -11.02
CA ARG A 222 6.01 -16.93 -10.13
C ARG A 222 4.90 -16.11 -9.50
N THR A 223 3.76 -16.13 -10.17
CA THR A 223 2.54 -15.40 -9.77
C THR A 223 1.43 -16.32 -9.26
N ASP A 224 1.71 -17.61 -9.18
CA ASP A 224 0.86 -18.71 -8.69
C ASP A 224 0.97 -18.95 -7.19
#